data_b08b496ea62afbabe7194e73e78b320c
#
_entry.id   b08b496ea62afbabe7194e73e78b320c
#
_cell.length_a   1.000
_cell.length_b   1.000
_cell.length_c   1.000
_cell.angle_alpha   90.00
_cell.angle_beta   90.00
_cell.angle_gamma   90.00
#
_symmetry.space_group_name_H-M   'P 1'
#
loop_
_entity.id
_entity.type
_entity.pdbx_description
1 polymer ?
#
loop_
_entity_poly.entity_id
_entity_poly.type
_entity_poly.pdbx_seq_one_letter_code
_entity_poly.pdbx_strand_id
1 'polypeptide(L)'
;MTTRLEAINEMLSCIGHAPINTLVGTQSSFTISAQKLLDSELKRVQLRGFDFNTEEDYVLEPDTDGYIPIASNMTKVEVNQEYLNRYVVRNSKIYDKVNHTFVIDQPLRASVTFSLTFEEVPEVVRRYVTMSAAYKFTKRELGSQAACAYTQEDLIEAKADMLNHEIDIGNYSMIPAYYTGEIRGEI
;
A
#
# COMPACT_ATOMS: atom_id res chain seq x y z
N MET A 1 10.83 15.39 6.58
CA MET A 1 10.15 14.27 5.89
C MET A 1 11.21 13.34 5.36
N THR A 2 11.12 12.07 5.68
CA THR A 2 12.08 11.03 5.27
C THR A 2 12.07 10.87 3.75
N THR A 3 13.22 11.05 3.12
CA THR A 3 13.40 10.81 1.68
C THR A 3 13.75 9.35 1.42
N ARG A 4 13.52 8.89 0.19
CA ARG A 4 13.93 7.54 -0.22
C ARG A 4 15.44 7.29 -0.04
N LEU A 5 16.27 8.30 -0.29
CA LEU A 5 17.71 8.21 -0.09
C LEU A 5 18.08 8.05 1.39
N GLU A 6 17.44 8.80 2.27
CA GLU A 6 17.64 8.66 3.73
C GLU A 6 17.21 7.28 4.21
N ALA A 7 16.04 6.79 3.79
CA ALA A 7 15.56 5.45 4.13
C ALA A 7 16.55 4.34 3.71
N ILE A 8 17.13 4.45 2.51
CA ILE A 8 18.12 3.49 2.02
C ILE A 8 19.43 3.60 2.80
N ASN A 9 19.89 4.81 3.12
CA ASN A 9 21.08 5.03 3.94
C ASN A 9 20.90 4.46 5.36
N GLU A 10 19.72 4.59 5.92
CA GLU A 10 19.36 3.97 7.20
C GLU A 10 19.45 2.44 7.13
N MET A 11 18.92 1.83 6.07
CA MET A 11 19.05 0.38 5.83
C MET A 11 20.53 -0.04 5.69
N LEU A 12 21.34 0.70 4.93
CA LEU A 12 22.78 0.43 4.75
C LEU A 12 23.54 0.55 6.06
N SER A 13 23.21 1.54 6.89
CA SER A 13 23.85 1.72 8.20
C SER A 13 23.61 0.53 9.13
N CYS A 14 22.46 -0.14 9.07
CA CYS A 14 22.14 -1.32 9.85
C CYS A 14 23.07 -2.51 9.58
N ILE A 15 23.75 -2.53 8.43
CA ILE A 15 24.74 -3.57 8.08
C ILE A 15 26.18 -3.03 8.11
N GLY A 16 26.40 -1.82 8.66
CA GLY A 16 27.73 -1.19 8.74
C GLY A 16 28.25 -0.68 7.40
N HIS A 17 27.40 -0.53 6.39
CA HIS A 17 27.79 0.00 5.09
C HIS A 17 27.78 1.52 5.10
N ALA A 18 28.74 2.14 4.39
CA ALA A 18 28.82 3.60 4.27
C ALA A 18 27.60 4.17 3.54
N PRO A 19 27.11 5.37 3.95
CA PRO A 19 26.02 6.04 3.26
C PRO A 19 26.41 6.43 1.84
N ILE A 20 25.40 6.51 0.98
CA ILE A 20 25.52 6.94 -0.41
C ILE A 20 24.90 8.32 -0.60
N ASN A 21 25.38 9.07 -1.60
CA ASN A 21 24.88 10.42 -1.88
C ASN A 21 23.81 10.46 -2.98
N THR A 22 23.64 9.38 -3.74
CA THR A 22 22.71 9.32 -4.86
C THR A 22 22.22 7.89 -5.11
N LEU A 23 21.01 7.78 -5.63
CA LEU A 23 20.42 6.52 -6.09
C LEU A 23 20.56 6.32 -7.61
N VAL A 24 21.20 7.26 -8.28
CA VAL A 24 21.41 7.24 -9.75
C VAL A 24 22.83 6.77 -10.07
N GLY A 25 23.00 6.07 -11.20
CA GLY A 25 24.29 5.56 -11.65
C GLY A 25 24.61 4.15 -11.13
N THR A 26 25.91 3.80 -11.14
CA THR A 26 26.35 2.48 -10.69
C THR A 26 26.25 2.36 -9.18
N GLN A 27 25.47 1.39 -8.72
CA GLN A 27 25.21 1.14 -7.30
C GLN A 27 25.83 -0.19 -6.86
N SER A 28 26.13 -0.29 -5.57
CA SER A 28 26.55 -1.55 -4.97
C SER A 28 25.39 -2.57 -4.95
N SER A 29 25.71 -3.86 -4.87
CA SER A 29 24.71 -4.91 -4.75
C SER A 29 23.82 -4.73 -3.52
N PHE A 30 24.38 -4.25 -2.41
CA PHE A 30 23.65 -3.95 -1.18
C PHE A 30 22.67 -2.80 -1.38
N THR A 31 23.08 -1.73 -2.07
CA THR A 31 22.18 -0.61 -2.39
C THR A 31 21.02 -1.06 -3.26
N ILE A 32 21.28 -1.85 -4.30
CA ILE A 32 20.22 -2.39 -5.18
C ILE A 32 19.27 -3.30 -4.39
N SER A 33 19.81 -4.14 -3.51
CA SER A 33 19.03 -5.03 -2.65
C SER A 33 18.14 -4.24 -1.68
N ALA A 34 18.70 -3.19 -1.05
CA ALA A 34 17.96 -2.29 -0.17
C ALA A 34 16.81 -1.58 -0.90
N GLN A 35 17.06 -1.02 -2.09
CA GLN A 35 16.03 -0.37 -2.90
C GLN A 35 14.87 -1.33 -3.22
N LYS A 36 15.19 -2.53 -3.74
CA LYS A 36 14.18 -3.55 -4.06
C LYS A 36 13.35 -3.96 -2.86
N LEU A 37 13.99 -4.07 -1.69
CA LEU A 37 13.29 -4.46 -0.48
C LEU A 37 12.41 -3.34 0.04
N LEU A 38 12.87 -2.09 0.02
CA LEU A 38 12.07 -0.92 0.39
C LEU A 38 10.82 -0.82 -0.50
N ASP A 39 10.96 -0.95 -1.82
CA ASP A 39 9.84 -0.94 -2.78
C ASP A 39 8.85 -2.09 -2.53
N SER A 40 9.37 -3.27 -2.23
CA SER A 40 8.54 -4.43 -1.91
C SER A 40 7.73 -4.24 -0.64
N GLU A 41 8.35 -3.65 0.41
CA GLU A 41 7.65 -3.35 1.66
C GLU A 41 6.61 -2.24 1.47
N LEU A 42 6.95 -1.19 0.72
CA LEU A 42 6.02 -0.12 0.40
C LEU A 42 4.77 -0.65 -0.31
N LYS A 43 4.96 -1.48 -1.34
CA LYS A 43 3.85 -2.14 -2.04
C LYS A 43 3.04 -3.02 -1.10
N ARG A 44 3.70 -3.84 -0.27
CA ARG A 44 3.03 -4.73 0.68
C ARG A 44 2.13 -3.97 1.67
N VAL A 45 2.58 -2.82 2.15
CA VAL A 45 1.81 -1.98 3.06
C VAL A 45 0.59 -1.41 2.34
N GLN A 46 0.79 -0.79 1.19
CA GLN A 46 -0.26 -0.12 0.41
C GLN A 46 -1.36 -1.06 -0.10
N LEU A 47 -1.04 -2.34 -0.37
CA LEU A 47 -2.02 -3.34 -0.82
C LEU A 47 -3.16 -3.60 0.18
N ARG A 48 -3.04 -3.16 1.42
CA ARG A 48 -4.13 -3.27 2.40
C ARG A 48 -5.30 -2.35 2.09
N GLY A 49 -5.04 -1.25 1.39
CA GLY A 49 -5.99 -0.17 1.17
C GLY A 49 -6.15 0.65 2.46
N PHE A 50 -5.56 1.81 2.47
CA PHE A 50 -5.68 2.80 3.54
C PHE A 50 -6.36 4.04 2.97
N ASP A 51 -6.83 4.93 3.82
CA ASP A 51 -7.51 6.16 3.42
C ASP A 51 -6.60 7.00 2.49
N PHE A 52 -5.30 7.09 2.80
CA PHE A 52 -4.36 7.87 2.00
C PHE A 52 -4.14 7.35 0.57
N ASN A 53 -4.49 6.10 0.26
CA ASN A 53 -4.27 5.51 -1.07
C ASN A 53 -5.49 4.78 -1.65
N THR A 54 -6.68 4.99 -1.08
CA THR A 54 -7.91 4.39 -1.58
C THR A 54 -8.93 5.48 -1.90
N GLU A 55 -9.48 5.45 -3.09
CA GLU A 55 -10.54 6.33 -3.53
C GLU A 55 -11.85 5.54 -3.67
N GLU A 56 -12.84 5.94 -2.87
CA GLU A 56 -14.18 5.38 -2.95
C GLU A 56 -14.97 6.06 -4.07
N ASP A 57 -15.94 5.33 -4.63
CA ASP A 57 -16.79 5.81 -5.72
C ASP A 57 -16.05 6.33 -6.97
N TYR A 58 -14.82 5.85 -7.16
CA TYR A 58 -14.03 6.16 -8.36
C TYR A 58 -14.77 5.72 -9.62
N VAL A 59 -14.89 6.61 -10.60
CA VAL A 59 -15.59 6.31 -11.86
C VAL A 59 -14.61 5.72 -12.86
N LEU A 60 -14.87 4.50 -13.27
CA LEU A 60 -14.15 3.77 -14.32
C LEU A 60 -14.89 3.93 -15.62
N GLU A 61 -14.33 4.71 -16.55
CA GLU A 61 -14.94 5.02 -17.85
C GLU A 61 -14.52 4.03 -18.92
N PRO A 62 -15.46 3.56 -19.78
CA PRO A 62 -15.10 2.80 -20.95
C PRO A 62 -14.41 3.67 -22.00
N ASP A 63 -13.45 3.10 -22.72
CA ASP A 63 -12.83 3.71 -23.89
C ASP A 63 -13.75 3.62 -25.13
N THR A 64 -13.27 4.12 -26.28
CA THR A 64 -14.04 4.15 -27.53
C THR A 64 -14.41 2.74 -28.06
N ASP A 65 -13.69 1.71 -27.63
CA ASP A 65 -13.95 0.31 -27.99
C ASP A 65 -14.82 -0.39 -26.95
N GLY A 66 -15.26 0.32 -25.92
CA GLY A 66 -16.07 -0.20 -24.81
C GLY A 66 -15.26 -0.97 -23.75
N TYR A 67 -13.94 -0.87 -23.74
CA TYR A 67 -13.12 -1.47 -22.69
C TYR A 67 -12.87 -0.49 -21.55
N ILE A 68 -12.87 -0.99 -20.32
CA ILE A 68 -12.46 -0.21 -19.15
C ILE A 68 -11.02 -0.61 -18.78
N PRO A 69 -10.01 0.22 -19.15
CA PRO A 69 -8.61 -0.07 -18.84
C PRO A 69 -8.31 0.20 -17.36
N ILE A 70 -7.47 -0.64 -16.76
CA ILE A 70 -6.97 -0.47 -15.40
C ILE A 70 -5.51 0.01 -15.47
N ALA A 71 -5.26 1.18 -14.92
CA ALA A 71 -3.93 1.78 -14.89
C ALA A 71 -2.96 0.94 -14.03
N SER A 72 -1.67 0.97 -14.38
CA SER A 72 -0.64 0.17 -13.71
C SER A 72 -0.43 0.49 -12.22
N ASN A 73 -0.82 1.70 -11.80
CA ASN A 73 -0.79 2.13 -10.40
C ASN A 73 -2.07 1.77 -9.62
N MET A 74 -3.13 1.28 -10.27
CA MET A 74 -4.32 0.74 -9.62
C MET A 74 -4.04 -0.70 -9.17
N THR A 75 -3.75 -0.91 -7.90
CA THR A 75 -3.34 -2.21 -7.36
C THR A 75 -4.50 -3.08 -6.92
N LYS A 76 -5.61 -2.47 -6.55
CA LYS A 76 -6.85 -3.15 -6.18
C LYS A 76 -8.02 -2.35 -6.74
N VAL A 77 -8.95 -3.03 -7.37
CA VAL A 77 -10.18 -2.43 -7.91
C VAL A 77 -11.35 -3.32 -7.50
N GLU A 78 -12.22 -2.78 -6.68
CA GLU A 78 -13.42 -3.45 -6.18
C GLU A 78 -14.64 -2.69 -6.71
N VAL A 79 -15.26 -3.24 -7.75
CA VAL A 79 -16.49 -2.65 -8.34
C VAL A 79 -17.63 -2.76 -7.32
N ASN A 80 -18.41 -1.68 -7.17
CA ASN A 80 -19.40 -1.54 -6.12
C ASN A 80 -20.37 -2.74 -6.05
N GLN A 81 -20.86 -3.02 -4.83
CA GLN A 81 -21.66 -4.22 -4.51
C GLN A 81 -22.97 -4.33 -5.29
N GLU A 82 -23.50 -3.21 -5.81
CA GLU A 82 -24.70 -3.24 -6.66
C GLU A 82 -24.56 -4.15 -7.89
N TYR A 83 -23.30 -4.45 -8.29
CA TYR A 83 -22.99 -5.35 -9.40
C TYR A 83 -22.72 -6.80 -8.97
N LEU A 84 -22.95 -7.18 -7.71
CA LEU A 84 -22.93 -8.56 -7.17
C LEU A 84 -21.75 -9.41 -7.67
N ASN A 85 -20.52 -8.91 -7.54
CA ASN A 85 -19.32 -9.62 -8.01
C ASN A 85 -19.31 -9.98 -9.50
N ARG A 86 -20.08 -9.28 -10.31
CA ARG A 86 -20.18 -9.50 -11.74
C ARG A 86 -18.87 -9.17 -12.45
N TYR A 87 -18.19 -8.12 -12.02
CA TYR A 87 -17.01 -7.58 -12.67
C TYR A 87 -15.72 -7.98 -11.94
N VAL A 88 -14.65 -8.26 -12.70
CA VAL A 88 -13.32 -8.56 -12.18
C VAL A 88 -12.24 -7.98 -13.08
N VAL A 89 -11.07 -7.73 -12.55
CA VAL A 89 -9.91 -7.30 -13.34
C VAL A 89 -9.25 -8.51 -13.99
N ARG A 90 -9.10 -8.49 -15.31
CA ARG A 90 -8.34 -9.47 -16.12
C ARG A 90 -7.58 -8.75 -17.22
N ASN A 91 -6.32 -9.09 -17.42
CA ASN A 91 -5.48 -8.48 -18.46
C ASN A 91 -5.49 -6.96 -18.44
N SER A 92 -5.41 -6.37 -17.22
CA SER A 92 -5.47 -4.90 -17.01
C SER A 92 -6.73 -4.24 -17.59
N LYS A 93 -7.84 -4.95 -17.64
CA LYS A 93 -9.18 -4.46 -18.03
C LYS A 93 -10.24 -5.06 -17.12
N ILE A 94 -11.39 -4.41 -17.04
CA ILE A 94 -12.56 -4.99 -16.39
C ILE A 94 -13.17 -6.06 -17.31
N TYR A 95 -13.53 -7.19 -16.72
CA TYR A 95 -14.19 -8.32 -17.38
C TYR A 95 -15.53 -8.61 -16.73
N ASP A 96 -16.57 -8.70 -17.54
CA ASP A 96 -17.90 -9.13 -17.13
C ASP A 96 -17.98 -10.66 -17.11
N LYS A 97 -18.10 -11.23 -15.91
CA LYS A 97 -18.20 -12.70 -15.73
C LYS A 97 -19.54 -13.27 -16.16
N VAL A 98 -20.59 -12.46 -16.20
CA VAL A 98 -21.95 -12.90 -16.57
C VAL A 98 -22.08 -12.99 -18.08
N ASN A 99 -21.66 -11.93 -18.79
CA ASN A 99 -21.74 -11.88 -20.25
C ASN A 99 -20.49 -12.44 -20.94
N HIS A 100 -19.46 -12.85 -20.17
CA HIS A 100 -18.18 -13.36 -20.68
C HIS A 100 -17.50 -12.43 -21.69
N THR A 101 -17.51 -11.11 -21.42
CA THR A 101 -16.98 -10.07 -22.32
C THR A 101 -16.13 -9.05 -21.57
N PHE A 102 -15.24 -8.37 -22.31
CA PHE A 102 -14.53 -7.18 -21.85
C PHE A 102 -15.23 -5.88 -22.28
N VAL A 103 -16.22 -5.97 -23.16
CA VAL A 103 -16.98 -4.80 -23.64
C VAL A 103 -18.03 -4.45 -22.59
N ILE A 104 -17.92 -3.22 -22.09
CA ILE A 104 -18.79 -2.64 -21.07
C ILE A 104 -19.16 -1.25 -21.57
N ASP A 105 -20.43 -1.01 -21.80
CA ASP A 105 -20.96 0.18 -22.46
C ASP A 105 -21.41 1.28 -21.51
N GLN A 106 -21.14 1.11 -20.21
CA GLN A 106 -21.49 2.07 -19.18
C GLN A 106 -20.36 2.25 -18.17
N PRO A 107 -20.22 3.45 -17.58
CA PRO A 107 -19.30 3.69 -16.48
C PRO A 107 -19.60 2.79 -15.28
N LEU A 108 -18.55 2.38 -14.56
CA LEU A 108 -18.67 1.61 -13.33
C LEU A 108 -18.12 2.42 -12.15
N ARG A 109 -18.75 2.32 -10.99
CA ARG A 109 -18.22 2.86 -9.74
C ARG A 109 -17.47 1.78 -9.00
N ALA A 110 -16.31 2.12 -8.45
CA ALA A 110 -15.43 1.19 -7.77
C ALA A 110 -14.70 1.86 -6.61
N SER A 111 -14.34 1.07 -5.60
CA SER A 111 -13.27 1.42 -4.67
C SER A 111 -11.94 1.05 -5.31
N VAL A 112 -11.02 2.00 -5.42
CA VAL A 112 -9.74 1.83 -6.10
C VAL A 112 -8.59 2.14 -5.15
N THR A 113 -7.71 1.15 -4.93
CA THR A 113 -6.49 1.34 -4.16
C THR A 113 -5.32 1.59 -5.11
N PHE A 114 -4.63 2.72 -4.91
CA PHE A 114 -3.49 3.13 -5.72
C PHE A 114 -2.14 2.75 -5.10
N SER A 115 -1.16 2.51 -5.94
CA SER A 115 0.24 2.43 -5.54
C SER A 115 0.89 3.81 -5.70
N LEU A 116 1.23 4.41 -4.59
CA LEU A 116 1.92 5.70 -4.50
C LEU A 116 3.43 5.51 -4.38
N THR A 117 4.19 6.51 -4.78
CA THR A 117 5.64 6.54 -4.57
C THR A 117 5.99 6.73 -3.09
N PHE A 118 7.24 6.50 -2.72
CA PHE A 118 7.69 6.65 -1.33
C PHE A 118 7.50 8.08 -0.80
N GLU A 119 7.65 9.07 -1.67
CA GLU A 119 7.50 10.48 -1.35
C GLU A 119 6.04 10.95 -1.25
N GLU A 120 5.10 10.21 -1.82
CA GLU A 120 3.67 10.56 -1.79
C GLU A 120 2.94 10.02 -0.56
N VAL A 121 3.46 8.95 0.07
CA VAL A 121 2.82 8.39 1.26
C VAL A 121 3.10 9.22 2.52
N PRO A 122 2.21 9.21 3.54
CA PRO A 122 2.40 9.92 4.81
C PRO A 122 3.70 9.54 5.53
N GLU A 123 4.25 10.46 6.33
CA GLU A 123 5.54 10.25 7.02
C GLU A 123 5.50 9.03 7.96
N VAL A 124 4.42 8.80 8.65
CA VAL A 124 4.25 7.62 9.53
C VAL A 124 4.34 6.31 8.75
N VAL A 125 3.84 6.30 7.51
CA VAL A 125 3.94 5.16 6.59
C VAL A 125 5.38 4.97 6.12
N ARG A 126 6.06 6.06 5.73
CA ARG A 126 7.49 6.03 5.34
C ARG A 126 8.34 5.45 6.46
N ARG A 127 8.13 5.93 7.70
CA ARG A 127 8.85 5.45 8.88
C ARG A 127 8.63 3.95 9.08
N TYR A 128 7.38 3.51 9.12
CA TYR A 128 7.07 2.08 9.28
C TYR A 128 7.67 1.21 8.17
N VAL A 129 7.54 1.65 6.90
CA VAL A 129 8.10 0.93 5.75
C VAL A 129 9.63 0.86 5.84
N THR A 130 10.30 1.96 6.19
CA THR A 130 11.75 2.02 6.34
C THR A 130 12.23 1.05 7.42
N MET A 131 11.63 1.10 8.61
CA MET A 131 12.00 0.22 9.72
C MET A 131 11.74 -1.25 9.39
N SER A 132 10.60 -1.57 8.77
CA SER A 132 10.27 -2.94 8.33
C SER A 132 11.25 -3.45 7.28
N ALA A 133 11.62 -2.60 6.32
CA ALA A 133 12.60 -2.93 5.30
C ALA A 133 14.01 -3.11 5.91
N ALA A 134 14.44 -2.20 6.79
CA ALA A 134 15.73 -2.27 7.47
C ALA A 134 15.87 -3.55 8.31
N TYR A 135 14.84 -3.89 9.08
CA TYR A 135 14.81 -5.13 9.86
C TYR A 135 14.97 -6.38 8.99
N LYS A 136 14.21 -6.47 7.88
CA LYS A 136 14.29 -7.60 6.94
C LYS A 136 15.61 -7.62 6.18
N PHE A 137 16.14 -6.46 5.83
CA PHE A 137 17.41 -6.30 5.14
C PHE A 137 18.56 -6.82 5.99
N THR A 138 18.64 -6.39 7.25
CA THR A 138 19.66 -6.84 8.19
C THR A 138 19.61 -8.35 8.43
N LYS A 139 18.40 -8.88 8.63
CA LYS A 139 18.19 -10.33 8.80
C LYS A 139 18.64 -11.13 7.58
N ARG A 140 18.44 -10.59 6.38
CA ARG A 140 18.80 -11.23 5.11
C ARG A 140 20.30 -11.20 4.85
N GLU A 141 20.94 -10.04 5.10
CA GLU A 141 22.36 -9.84 4.77
C GLU A 141 23.31 -10.37 5.86
N LEU A 142 22.94 -10.25 7.13
CA LEU A 142 23.79 -10.66 8.26
C LEU A 142 23.34 -11.97 8.92
N GLY A 143 22.17 -12.49 8.59
CA GLY A 143 21.65 -13.72 9.19
C GLY A 143 21.31 -13.63 10.69
N SER A 144 21.41 -12.46 11.29
CA SER A 144 21.22 -12.23 12.72
C SER A 144 20.27 -11.06 12.99
N GLN A 145 19.34 -11.25 13.94
CA GLN A 145 18.49 -10.18 14.45
C GLN A 145 19.24 -9.22 15.40
N ALA A 146 20.29 -9.74 16.07
CA ALA A 146 21.04 -8.98 17.06
C ALA A 146 21.84 -7.80 16.48
N ALA A 147 22.04 -7.78 15.16
CA ALA A 147 22.75 -6.70 14.47
C ALA A 147 21.80 -5.60 13.94
N CYS A 148 20.49 -5.76 14.05
CA CYS A 148 19.55 -4.76 13.58
C CYS A 148 19.44 -3.60 14.56
N ALA A 149 19.47 -2.36 14.05
CA ALA A 149 19.24 -1.16 14.85
C ALA A 149 17.81 -1.08 15.42
N TYR A 150 16.88 -1.82 14.81
CA TYR A 150 15.48 -1.87 15.21
C TYR A 150 15.12 -3.20 15.83
N THR A 151 14.43 -3.15 16.95
CA THR A 151 13.86 -4.32 17.60
C THR A 151 12.49 -4.66 17.00
N GLN A 152 11.95 -5.81 17.39
CA GLN A 152 10.60 -6.19 17.01
C GLN A 152 9.54 -5.28 17.67
N GLU A 153 9.86 -4.75 18.85
CA GLU A 153 9.03 -3.79 19.59
C GLU A 153 8.95 -2.46 18.85
N ASP A 154 10.08 -1.93 18.35
CA ASP A 154 10.08 -0.71 17.52
C ASP A 154 9.18 -0.84 16.27
N LEU A 155 9.16 -2.02 15.64
CA LEU A 155 8.29 -2.28 14.49
C LEU A 155 6.81 -2.32 14.87
N ILE A 156 6.48 -2.85 16.06
CA ILE A 156 5.11 -2.89 16.57
C ILE A 156 4.64 -1.46 16.86
N GLU A 157 5.48 -0.65 17.51
CA GLU A 157 5.19 0.75 17.81
C GLU A 157 4.96 1.55 16.53
N ALA A 158 5.91 1.52 15.59
CA ALA A 158 5.77 2.24 14.31
C ALA A 158 4.54 1.80 13.50
N LYS A 159 4.16 0.53 13.59
CA LYS A 159 2.93 0.03 12.98
C LYS A 159 1.68 0.58 13.69
N ALA A 160 1.70 0.65 15.02
CA ALA A 160 0.61 1.20 15.80
C ALA A 160 0.42 2.69 15.48
N ASP A 161 1.51 3.46 15.39
CA ASP A 161 1.48 4.88 15.01
C ASP A 161 0.86 5.07 13.63
N MET A 162 1.25 4.24 12.66
CA MET A 162 0.68 4.25 11.32
C MET A 162 -0.83 3.97 11.33
N LEU A 163 -1.27 2.96 12.10
CA LEU A 163 -2.69 2.61 12.19
C LEU A 163 -3.50 3.67 12.95
N ASN A 164 -2.94 4.27 14.00
CA ASN A 164 -3.60 5.36 14.72
C ASN A 164 -3.78 6.57 13.81
N HIS A 165 -2.77 6.91 13.01
CA HIS A 165 -2.87 7.99 12.03
C HIS A 165 -4.01 7.75 11.00
N GLU A 166 -4.18 6.52 10.54
CA GLU A 166 -5.29 6.14 9.66
C GLU A 166 -6.67 6.30 10.32
N ILE A 167 -6.76 5.90 11.59
CA ILE A 167 -8.01 6.07 12.38
C ILE A 167 -8.35 7.55 12.52
N ASP A 168 -7.35 8.39 12.79
CA ASP A 168 -7.52 9.84 12.98
C ASP A 168 -7.97 10.54 11.68
N ILE A 169 -7.39 10.17 10.55
CA ILE A 169 -7.73 10.75 9.23
C ILE A 169 -9.07 10.23 8.73
N GLY A 170 -9.27 8.91 8.77
CA GLY A 170 -10.47 8.27 8.26
C GLY A 170 -11.72 8.52 9.11
N ASN A 171 -11.56 9.20 10.25
CA ASN A 171 -12.67 9.48 11.19
C ASN A 171 -13.49 8.23 11.52
N TYR A 172 -12.81 7.08 11.55
CA TYR A 172 -13.44 5.80 11.83
C TYR A 172 -13.88 5.77 13.29
N SER A 173 -15.19 5.77 13.51
CA SER A 173 -15.75 5.50 14.83
C SER A 173 -15.32 4.10 15.27
N MET A 174 -14.66 4.02 16.42
CA MET A 174 -14.27 2.75 17.04
C MET A 174 -15.46 1.89 17.48
N ILE A 175 -16.68 2.40 17.30
CA ILE A 175 -17.91 1.65 17.58
C ILE A 175 -18.22 0.84 16.32
N PRO A 176 -18.04 -0.49 16.34
CA PRO A 176 -18.47 -1.32 15.21
C PRO A 176 -19.95 -1.04 14.94
N ALA A 177 -20.30 -0.87 13.68
CA ALA A 177 -21.70 -0.70 13.25
C ALA A 177 -22.65 -1.82 13.76
N TYR A 178 -22.09 -2.88 14.31
CA TYR A 178 -22.78 -3.98 14.97
C TYR A 178 -23.55 -3.54 16.22
N TYR A 179 -23.09 -2.51 16.96
CA TYR A 179 -23.76 -2.06 18.18
C TYR A 179 -24.81 -0.97 17.97
N THR A 180 -24.91 -0.38 16.78
CA THR A 180 -25.91 0.64 16.50
C THR A 180 -27.25 0.07 16.03
N GLY A 181 -27.33 -1.22 15.72
CA GLY A 181 -28.55 -1.92 15.30
C GLY A 181 -29.45 -2.38 16.45
N GLU A 182 -28.91 -2.58 17.65
CA GLU A 182 -29.67 -3.16 18.77
C GLU A 182 -30.30 -2.13 19.73
N ILE A 183 -30.01 -0.82 19.58
CA ILE A 183 -30.58 0.21 20.48
C ILE A 183 -31.87 0.85 19.90
N ARG A 184 -32.34 0.43 18.74
CA ARG A 184 -33.59 0.94 18.11
C ARG A 184 -34.80 0.03 18.18
N GLY A 185 -34.76 -0.99 18.97
CA GLY A 185 -35.90 -1.88 19.18
C GLY A 185 -36.14 -2.09 20.66
N GLU A 186 -36.91 -1.20 21.27
CA GLU A 186 -37.81 -1.41 22.41
C GLU A 186 -37.95 -0.13 23.23
N ILE A 187 -38.92 0.68 22.86
CA ILE A 187 -39.85 1.39 23.78
C ILE A 187 -41.22 1.35 23.13
#